data_728e2761ff162f31f57de6dbd2c90e68
#
_entry.id   728e2761ff162f31f57de6dbd2c90e68
#
_cell.length_a   1.000
_cell.length_b   1.000
_cell.length_c   1.000
_cell.angle_alpha   90.00
_cell.angle_beta   90.00
_cell.angle_gamma   90.00
#
_symmetry.space_group_name_H-M   'P 1'
#
loop_
_entity.id
_entity.type
_entity.pdbx_description
1 polymer ?
#
loop_
_entity_poly.entity_id
_entity_poly.type
_entity_poly.pdbx_seq_one_letter_code
_entity_poly.pdbx_strand_id
1 'polypeptide(L)'
;MLEEGQLQEYRVEREERVVGSIFKGIVQNVLPGMDAAFVDIGLERNAFLYVADILPEDTGPGDNSPASIKRGELRRRKIKDLLKPGQELMVQVTKGPRGTKGARVTTRIALPGRYVVLMPEGSHVGVSRKIEDRSERERIRKIGDAILPAGFGLILRTECEGRTAQELHADVQFLQQLWGQVMQSAKRLRAPSCVHRDQTLLYRTIRDVFGEEIDRLVIDDPDEYEKVHLVARVVAPKLKDKIELYDNDQPIFDKFSIDREVERLLQHKVWLKSGAYLVVDEMEALTAVDVNTGKLVGSTSLNETILRANLEAADEVCRQLRLRDMGGIIVIDFIDMESADDRKQVLEHFTSKLGRDRARTRVGRISSLGLVELTRKRTGESVTETITEICPMCQGRGRVASQETVSLWIEQEMRRRLAEQGNAFLVECHPSVVETLIGADGESVEDLEHDLNRAIYLRANFDFQFDEWEITPGTIEQVEQAVMGYRRAQVLECNVRSSSMDQAGKVIGWTDEGYYIELFDGVKYAGHRVKICLQDIRRSFAVGDVILSGAPLQQASQNRSLN
;
A
#
# COMPACT_ATOMS: atom_id res chain seq x y z
N MET A 1 0.93 10.69 13.74
CA MET A 1 1.17 10.70 15.20
C MET A 1 2.66 10.68 15.45
N LEU A 2 3.12 11.59 16.30
CA LEU A 2 4.53 11.70 16.70
C LEU A 2 4.66 11.27 18.17
N GLU A 3 5.69 10.49 18.50
CA GLU A 3 6.11 10.16 19.85
C GLU A 3 7.58 10.58 20.00
N GLU A 4 7.91 11.41 21.00
CA GLU A 4 9.26 11.94 21.21
C GLU A 4 9.90 12.58 19.96
N GLY A 5 9.07 13.26 19.14
CA GLY A 5 9.48 13.90 17.90
C GLY A 5 9.69 12.95 16.69
N GLN A 6 9.43 11.66 16.83
CA GLN A 6 9.53 10.67 15.75
C GLN A 6 8.16 10.27 15.24
N LEU A 7 8.02 10.10 13.93
CA LEU A 7 6.78 9.62 13.31
C LEU A 7 6.56 8.14 13.64
N GLN A 8 5.44 7.83 14.28
CA GLN A 8 5.06 6.49 14.74
C GLN A 8 3.86 5.91 14.00
N GLU A 9 2.93 6.75 13.57
CA GLU A 9 1.78 6.33 12.79
C GLU A 9 1.47 7.39 11.73
N TYR A 10 1.25 6.94 10.51
CA TYR A 10 0.81 7.75 9.39
C TYR A 10 -0.49 7.16 8.85
N ARG A 11 -1.50 8.00 8.64
CA ARG A 11 -2.80 7.59 8.13
C ARG A 11 -3.27 8.52 7.05
N VAL A 12 -3.77 7.97 5.97
CA VAL A 12 -4.30 8.71 4.81
C VAL A 12 -5.74 8.29 4.58
N GLU A 13 -6.61 9.25 4.33
CA GLU A 13 -7.97 9.02 3.88
C GLU A 13 -8.18 9.85 2.61
N ARG A 14 -8.15 9.19 1.45
CA ARG A 14 -8.34 9.83 0.14
C ARG A 14 -9.78 9.79 -0.33
N GLU A 15 -10.50 8.73 0.05
CA GLU A 15 -11.90 8.51 -0.31
C GLU A 15 -12.73 8.25 0.94
N GLU A 16 -14.03 8.52 0.85
CA GLU A 16 -14.94 8.20 1.93
C GLU A 16 -14.93 6.70 2.23
N ARG A 17 -14.47 6.38 3.42
CA ARG A 17 -14.39 4.98 3.87
C ARG A 17 -15.78 4.35 3.94
N VAL A 18 -15.95 3.23 3.25
CA VAL A 18 -17.20 2.46 3.25
C VAL A 18 -17.33 1.56 4.48
N VAL A 19 -16.18 1.12 5.05
CA VAL A 19 -16.12 0.24 6.24
C VAL A 19 -16.68 0.95 7.47
N GLY A 20 -17.62 0.31 8.17
CA GLY A 20 -18.33 0.88 9.32
C GLY A 20 -19.67 1.51 8.93
N SER A 21 -19.83 1.94 7.68
CA SER A 21 -21.06 2.55 7.18
C SER A 21 -22.21 1.55 7.13
N ILE A 22 -23.42 2.06 7.38
CA ILE A 22 -24.65 1.27 7.42
C ILE A 22 -25.47 1.58 6.15
N PHE A 23 -25.87 0.53 5.47
CA PHE A 23 -26.67 0.62 4.26
C PHE A 23 -28.02 -0.09 4.42
N LYS A 24 -29.01 0.43 3.74
CA LYS A 24 -30.23 -0.29 3.43
C LYS A 24 -30.04 -0.96 2.08
N GLY A 25 -29.89 -2.27 2.08
CA GLY A 25 -29.57 -3.05 0.88
C GLY A 25 -30.73 -3.95 0.44
N ILE A 26 -30.62 -4.50 -0.76
CA ILE A 26 -31.55 -5.46 -1.36
C ILE A 26 -30.82 -6.77 -1.61
N VAL A 27 -31.35 -7.88 -1.14
CA VAL A 27 -30.81 -9.21 -1.43
C VAL A 27 -31.00 -9.51 -2.92
N GLN A 28 -29.90 -9.60 -3.67
CA GLN A 28 -29.91 -9.93 -5.09
C GLN A 28 -29.98 -11.44 -5.30
N ASN A 29 -29.07 -12.18 -4.67
CA ASN A 29 -28.98 -13.63 -4.80
C ASN A 29 -28.70 -14.30 -3.47
N VAL A 30 -29.28 -15.47 -3.25
CA VAL A 30 -28.98 -16.35 -2.12
C VAL A 30 -28.27 -17.59 -2.65
N LEU A 31 -27.13 -17.93 -2.07
CA LEU A 31 -26.26 -19.03 -2.47
C LEU A 31 -26.22 -20.12 -1.37
N PRO A 32 -27.14 -21.12 -1.42
CA PRO A 32 -27.24 -22.13 -0.36
C PRO A 32 -25.98 -23.01 -0.23
N GLY A 33 -25.24 -23.22 -1.32
CA GLY A 33 -24.02 -24.03 -1.33
C GLY A 33 -22.83 -23.37 -0.63
N MET A 34 -22.89 -22.04 -0.46
CA MET A 34 -21.85 -21.25 0.22
C MET A 34 -22.34 -20.69 1.56
N ASP A 35 -23.59 -20.96 1.94
CA ASP A 35 -24.26 -20.34 3.09
C ASP A 35 -24.10 -18.80 3.13
N ALA A 36 -24.25 -18.16 1.98
CA ALA A 36 -24.05 -16.73 1.79
C ALA A 36 -25.11 -16.10 0.89
N ALA A 37 -25.21 -14.78 0.91
CA ALA A 37 -26.04 -13.99 0.00
C ALA A 37 -25.25 -12.82 -0.57
N PHE A 38 -25.61 -12.39 -1.77
CA PHE A 38 -25.16 -11.12 -2.35
C PHE A 38 -26.23 -10.07 -2.13
N VAL A 39 -25.81 -8.93 -1.60
CA VAL A 39 -26.66 -7.79 -1.24
C VAL A 39 -26.21 -6.58 -2.04
N ASP A 40 -27.13 -6.00 -2.78
CA ASP A 40 -26.94 -4.71 -3.43
C ASP A 40 -27.05 -3.59 -2.36
N ILE A 41 -25.99 -2.82 -2.17
CA ILE A 41 -25.90 -1.71 -1.24
C ILE A 41 -25.67 -0.37 -1.96
N GLY A 42 -25.76 -0.38 -3.33
CA GLY A 42 -25.56 0.83 -4.15
C GLY A 42 -24.09 1.13 -4.46
N LEU A 43 -23.19 0.16 -4.30
CA LEU A 43 -21.82 0.22 -4.76
C LEU A 43 -21.68 -0.50 -6.12
N GLU A 44 -20.56 -0.29 -6.82
CA GLU A 44 -20.31 -0.94 -8.13
C GLU A 44 -20.48 -2.46 -8.11
N ARG A 45 -20.23 -3.09 -6.96
CA ARG A 45 -20.32 -4.54 -6.77
C ARG A 45 -21.17 -4.90 -5.57
N ASN A 46 -21.96 -5.96 -5.72
CA ASN A 46 -22.78 -6.50 -4.65
C ASN A 46 -21.92 -6.91 -3.45
N ALA A 47 -22.39 -6.59 -2.25
CA ALA A 47 -21.75 -6.96 -1.00
C ALA A 47 -22.01 -8.42 -0.65
N PHE A 48 -21.04 -9.06 -0.01
CA PHE A 48 -21.10 -10.45 0.44
C PHE A 48 -21.56 -10.53 1.90
N LEU A 49 -22.65 -11.25 2.14
CA LEU A 49 -23.22 -11.50 3.47
C LEU A 49 -23.18 -12.99 3.77
N TYR A 50 -22.36 -13.38 4.77
CA TYR A 50 -22.25 -14.77 5.19
C TYR A 50 -23.29 -15.12 6.26
N VAL A 51 -23.80 -16.35 6.30
CA VAL A 51 -24.86 -16.79 7.23
C VAL A 51 -24.49 -16.52 8.69
N ALA A 52 -23.22 -16.72 9.08
CA ALA A 52 -22.75 -16.43 10.42
C ALA A 52 -22.78 -14.93 10.78
N ASP A 53 -22.79 -14.03 9.81
CA ASP A 53 -22.89 -12.59 10.01
C ASP A 53 -24.34 -12.08 10.14
N ILE A 54 -25.33 -12.99 9.94
CA ILE A 54 -26.78 -12.73 10.16
C ILE A 54 -27.20 -13.15 11.57
N LEU A 55 -26.66 -14.28 12.04
CA LEU A 55 -27.03 -14.89 13.31
C LEU A 55 -26.45 -14.13 14.51
N PRO A 56 -27.16 -14.07 15.65
CA PRO A 56 -26.63 -13.46 16.88
C PRO A 56 -25.35 -14.16 17.36
N GLU A 57 -24.43 -13.42 17.95
CA GLU A 57 -23.21 -13.97 18.54
C GLU A 57 -23.50 -14.87 19.76
N ASP A 58 -22.62 -15.85 20.03
CA ASP A 58 -22.66 -16.65 21.25
C ASP A 58 -22.34 -15.80 22.49
N THR A 59 -23.21 -15.87 23.44
CA THR A 59 -22.85 -15.66 24.86
C THR A 59 -22.14 -16.92 25.31
N GLY A 60 -20.85 -16.87 25.54
CA GLY A 60 -19.89 -17.90 25.93
C GLY A 60 -20.37 -19.27 26.44
N PRO A 61 -19.49 -20.25 26.57
CA PRO A 61 -19.88 -21.59 27.07
C PRO A 61 -20.40 -21.46 28.49
N GLY A 62 -21.70 -21.79 28.70
CA GLY A 62 -22.32 -21.83 30.03
C GLY A 62 -23.67 -21.12 30.18
N ASP A 63 -24.14 -20.38 29.18
CA ASP A 63 -25.46 -19.75 29.23
C ASP A 63 -26.57 -20.73 28.78
N ASN A 64 -27.25 -21.35 29.74
CA ASN A 64 -28.42 -22.23 29.54
C ASN A 64 -29.76 -21.46 29.54
N SER A 65 -29.77 -20.17 29.26
CA SER A 65 -31.00 -19.38 29.23
C SER A 65 -31.92 -19.80 28.06
N PRO A 66 -33.25 -19.61 28.15
CA PRO A 66 -34.17 -19.87 27.06
C PRO A 66 -33.84 -19.11 25.77
N ALA A 67 -33.12 -18.00 25.88
CA ALA A 67 -32.60 -17.23 24.75
C ALA A 67 -31.43 -17.94 24.06
N SER A 68 -30.56 -18.65 24.79
CA SER A 68 -29.44 -19.42 24.23
C SER A 68 -29.90 -20.65 23.44
N ILE A 69 -30.98 -21.30 23.89
CA ILE A 69 -31.60 -22.45 23.21
C ILE A 69 -32.21 -22.01 21.87
N LYS A 70 -32.94 -20.90 21.84
CA LYS A 70 -33.45 -20.32 20.58
C LYS A 70 -32.32 -19.91 19.61
N ARG A 71 -31.19 -19.45 20.12
CA ARG A 71 -30.01 -19.11 19.32
C ARG A 71 -29.30 -20.35 18.76
N GLY A 72 -29.24 -21.44 19.51
CA GLY A 72 -28.72 -22.74 19.03
C GLY A 72 -29.54 -23.29 17.86
N GLU A 73 -30.86 -23.12 17.87
CA GLU A 73 -31.75 -23.46 16.75
C GLU A 73 -31.54 -22.55 15.54
N LEU A 74 -31.36 -21.24 15.75
CA LEU A 74 -31.04 -20.28 14.67
C LEU A 74 -29.71 -20.62 13.97
N ARG A 75 -28.70 -21.11 14.68
CA ARG A 75 -27.41 -21.53 14.09
C ARG A 75 -27.50 -22.73 13.16
N ARG A 76 -28.54 -23.56 13.27
CA ARG A 76 -28.78 -24.68 12.36
C ARG A 76 -29.53 -24.27 11.09
N ARG A 77 -30.04 -23.02 11.02
CA ARG A 77 -30.73 -22.50 9.83
C ARG A 77 -29.74 -22.22 8.71
N LYS A 78 -30.10 -22.64 7.52
CA LYS A 78 -29.37 -22.32 6.29
C LYS A 78 -29.74 -20.93 5.81
N ILE A 79 -28.85 -20.28 5.06
CA ILE A 79 -29.06 -18.94 4.50
C ILE A 79 -30.41 -18.79 3.77
N LYS A 80 -30.83 -19.83 3.04
CA LYS A 80 -32.11 -19.89 2.30
C LYS A 80 -33.35 -19.78 3.20
N ASP A 81 -33.23 -20.13 4.46
CA ASP A 81 -34.34 -20.10 5.44
C ASP A 81 -34.42 -18.71 6.10
N LEU A 82 -33.38 -17.89 5.98
CA LEU A 82 -33.25 -16.58 6.60
C LEU A 82 -33.50 -15.42 5.63
N LEU A 83 -33.10 -15.58 4.36
CA LEU A 83 -33.17 -14.52 3.36
C LEU A 83 -33.82 -14.98 2.07
N LYS A 84 -34.50 -14.05 1.41
CA LYS A 84 -35.09 -14.22 0.08
C LYS A 84 -34.59 -13.16 -0.89
N PRO A 85 -34.40 -13.47 -2.18
CA PRO A 85 -34.14 -12.46 -3.21
C PRO A 85 -35.23 -11.37 -3.19
N GLY A 86 -34.83 -10.11 -3.36
CA GLY A 86 -35.69 -8.96 -3.30
C GLY A 86 -35.99 -8.44 -1.88
N GLN A 87 -35.57 -9.12 -0.83
CA GLN A 87 -35.74 -8.69 0.56
C GLN A 87 -34.86 -7.47 0.86
N GLU A 88 -35.44 -6.42 1.45
CA GLU A 88 -34.70 -5.29 2.00
C GLU A 88 -34.17 -5.64 3.41
N LEU A 89 -32.93 -5.24 3.70
CA LEU A 89 -32.33 -5.39 5.03
C LEU A 89 -31.31 -4.29 5.30
N MET A 90 -31.10 -4.01 6.58
CA MET A 90 -30.00 -3.14 7.02
C MET A 90 -28.74 -3.94 7.23
N VAL A 91 -27.63 -3.45 6.68
CA VAL A 91 -26.31 -4.10 6.78
C VAL A 91 -25.24 -3.07 7.08
N GLN A 92 -24.23 -3.49 7.84
CA GLN A 92 -23.03 -2.70 8.09
C GLN A 92 -21.84 -3.33 7.36
N VAL A 93 -21.02 -2.50 6.72
CA VAL A 93 -19.82 -2.95 6.04
C VAL A 93 -18.71 -3.28 7.06
N THR A 94 -18.24 -4.50 7.04
CA THR A 94 -17.14 -4.98 7.91
C THR A 94 -15.79 -4.98 7.22
N LYS A 95 -15.78 -5.17 5.89
CA LYS A 95 -14.58 -5.05 5.04
C LYS A 95 -14.95 -4.36 3.75
N GLY A 96 -14.13 -3.44 3.32
CA GLY A 96 -14.27 -2.73 2.04
C GLY A 96 -14.10 -3.65 0.82
N PRO A 97 -14.54 -3.22 -0.36
CA PRO A 97 -14.24 -3.92 -1.61
C PRO A 97 -12.72 -3.98 -1.82
N ARG A 98 -12.24 -5.09 -2.41
CA ARG A 98 -10.80 -5.24 -2.70
C ARG A 98 -10.60 -5.99 -4.02
N GLY A 99 -9.96 -5.36 -4.97
CA GLY A 99 -9.74 -5.92 -6.32
C GLY A 99 -11.06 -6.36 -6.96
N THR A 100 -11.20 -7.64 -7.27
CA THR A 100 -12.41 -8.20 -7.88
C THR A 100 -13.54 -8.54 -6.89
N LYS A 101 -13.30 -8.41 -5.57
CA LYS A 101 -14.24 -8.80 -4.52
C LYS A 101 -15.06 -7.62 -4.02
N GLY A 102 -16.40 -7.78 -3.91
CA GLY A 102 -17.28 -6.82 -3.28
C GLY A 102 -17.07 -6.71 -1.76
N ALA A 103 -17.67 -5.69 -1.15
CA ALA A 103 -17.60 -5.47 0.29
C ALA A 103 -18.18 -6.66 1.08
N ARG A 104 -17.65 -6.92 2.28
CA ARG A 104 -18.27 -7.85 3.23
C ARG A 104 -19.16 -7.09 4.19
N VAL A 105 -20.37 -7.59 4.40
CA VAL A 105 -21.36 -6.95 5.27
C VAL A 105 -21.87 -7.91 6.34
N THR A 106 -22.47 -7.33 7.39
CA THR A 106 -23.14 -8.03 8.49
C THR A 106 -24.47 -7.36 8.81
N THR A 107 -25.46 -8.10 9.28
CA THR A 107 -26.67 -7.52 9.85
C THR A 107 -26.49 -7.13 11.32
N ARG A 108 -25.40 -7.56 11.95
CA ARG A 108 -25.06 -7.21 13.32
C ARG A 108 -24.45 -5.82 13.38
N ILE A 109 -25.33 -4.83 13.51
CA ILE A 109 -24.89 -3.44 13.56
C ILE A 109 -24.22 -3.17 14.90
N ALA A 110 -23.06 -2.53 14.86
CA ALA A 110 -22.31 -2.10 16.00
C ALA A 110 -21.93 -0.62 15.85
N LEU A 111 -22.30 0.18 16.82
CA LEU A 111 -21.99 1.61 16.87
C LEU A 111 -20.87 1.86 17.88
N PRO A 112 -19.62 2.10 17.42
CA PRO A 112 -18.52 2.31 18.33
C PRO A 112 -18.52 3.74 18.87
N GLY A 113 -18.63 3.86 20.20
CA GLY A 113 -18.35 5.05 20.98
C GLY A 113 -16.90 5.07 21.47
N ARG A 114 -16.59 6.01 22.36
CA ARG A 114 -15.26 6.10 22.98
C ARG A 114 -15.03 4.98 23.98
N TYR A 115 -15.96 4.78 24.89
CA TYR A 115 -15.88 3.84 26.01
C TYR A 115 -16.66 2.57 25.76
N VAL A 116 -17.73 2.64 24.98
CA VAL A 116 -18.63 1.51 24.74
C VAL A 116 -18.85 1.29 23.23
N VAL A 117 -19.24 0.06 22.88
CA VAL A 117 -19.82 -0.24 21.58
C VAL A 117 -21.28 -0.60 21.83
N LEU A 118 -22.21 0.14 21.24
CA LEU A 118 -23.64 -0.14 21.33
C LEU A 118 -24.05 -1.08 20.20
N MET A 119 -24.72 -2.16 20.55
CA MET A 119 -25.25 -3.15 19.60
C MET A 119 -26.78 -3.10 19.64
N PRO A 120 -27.44 -2.53 18.64
CA PRO A 120 -28.87 -2.70 18.46
C PRO A 120 -29.20 -4.19 18.34
N GLU A 121 -30.29 -4.63 18.90
CA GLU A 121 -30.69 -6.06 18.94
C GLU A 121 -29.81 -6.98 19.82
N GLY A 122 -29.01 -6.42 20.69
CA GLY A 122 -28.29 -7.14 21.73
C GLY A 122 -29.08 -7.29 23.04
N SER A 123 -28.59 -8.08 23.98
CA SER A 123 -29.21 -8.25 25.30
C SER A 123 -28.18 -8.52 26.42
N HIS A 124 -26.89 -8.27 26.18
CA HIS A 124 -25.86 -8.63 27.14
C HIS A 124 -24.74 -7.56 27.18
N VAL A 125 -24.02 -7.57 28.30
CA VAL A 125 -22.83 -6.74 28.52
C VAL A 125 -21.59 -7.57 28.37
N GLY A 126 -20.75 -7.19 27.39
CA GLY A 126 -19.39 -7.71 27.19
C GLY A 126 -18.35 -6.74 27.77
N VAL A 127 -17.22 -7.25 28.25
CA VAL A 127 -16.07 -6.43 28.68
C VAL A 127 -14.85 -6.82 27.87
N SER A 128 -14.07 -5.83 27.41
CA SER A 128 -12.83 -6.05 26.66
C SER A 128 -11.91 -7.06 27.36
N ARG A 129 -11.37 -8.01 26.59
CA ARG A 129 -10.43 -9.00 27.09
C ARG A 129 -9.05 -8.42 27.45
N LYS A 130 -8.78 -7.19 27.01
CA LYS A 130 -7.52 -6.48 27.28
C LYS A 130 -7.45 -5.94 28.72
N ILE A 131 -8.58 -5.78 29.40
CA ILE A 131 -8.62 -5.40 30.82
C ILE A 131 -8.27 -6.66 31.64
N GLU A 132 -7.07 -6.71 32.18
CA GLU A 132 -6.54 -7.90 32.88
C GLU A 132 -6.95 -7.94 34.34
N ASP A 133 -7.08 -6.78 35.00
CA ASP A 133 -7.50 -6.70 36.39
C ASP A 133 -8.96 -7.19 36.55
N ARG A 134 -9.08 -8.27 37.33
CA ARG A 134 -10.37 -8.92 37.60
C ARG A 134 -11.33 -8.03 38.39
N SER A 135 -10.82 -7.26 39.32
CA SER A 135 -11.62 -6.36 40.15
C SER A 135 -12.21 -5.22 39.30
N GLU A 136 -11.40 -4.66 38.46
CA GLU A 136 -11.81 -3.59 37.51
C GLU A 136 -12.80 -4.12 36.47
N ARG A 137 -12.57 -5.32 35.93
CA ARG A 137 -13.54 -5.96 35.03
C ARG A 137 -14.91 -6.14 35.68
N GLU A 138 -14.97 -6.58 36.93
CA GLU A 138 -16.22 -6.75 37.66
C GLU A 138 -16.88 -5.39 37.96
N ARG A 139 -16.09 -4.37 38.32
CA ARG A 139 -16.58 -2.99 38.52
C ARG A 139 -17.23 -2.44 37.26
N ILE A 140 -16.50 -2.49 36.15
CA ILE A 140 -16.96 -1.98 34.83
C ILE A 140 -18.20 -2.77 34.39
N ARG A 141 -18.24 -4.09 34.57
CA ARG A 141 -19.38 -4.92 34.20
C ARG A 141 -20.63 -4.51 34.96
N LYS A 142 -20.54 -4.27 36.30
CA LYS A 142 -21.67 -3.79 37.12
C LYS A 142 -22.19 -2.45 36.63
N ILE A 143 -21.28 -1.54 36.23
CA ILE A 143 -21.69 -0.26 35.63
C ILE A 143 -22.42 -0.51 34.30
N GLY A 144 -21.85 -1.36 33.42
CA GLY A 144 -22.45 -1.72 32.14
C GLY A 144 -23.86 -2.30 32.28
N ASP A 145 -24.05 -3.23 33.22
CA ASP A 145 -25.37 -3.82 33.50
C ASP A 145 -26.39 -2.78 34.01
N ALA A 146 -25.92 -1.77 34.76
CA ALA A 146 -26.77 -0.70 35.27
C ALA A 146 -27.18 0.33 34.21
N ILE A 147 -26.33 0.57 33.18
CA ILE A 147 -26.59 1.56 32.13
C ILE A 147 -27.09 0.95 30.80
N LEU A 148 -27.24 -0.40 30.75
CA LEU A 148 -27.68 -1.14 29.57
C LEU A 148 -29.11 -0.72 29.19
N PRO A 149 -29.32 -0.14 27.99
CA PRO A 149 -30.67 0.19 27.54
C PRO A 149 -31.45 -1.06 27.13
N ALA A 150 -32.75 -1.05 27.33
CA ALA A 150 -33.62 -2.16 26.94
C ALA A 150 -33.55 -2.42 25.42
N GLY A 151 -33.32 -3.67 25.03
CA GLY A 151 -33.23 -4.08 23.63
C GLY A 151 -31.85 -3.84 22.97
N PHE A 152 -30.86 -3.42 23.75
CA PHE A 152 -29.49 -3.22 23.28
C PHE A 152 -28.50 -4.17 23.96
N GLY A 153 -27.34 -4.38 23.33
CA GLY A 153 -26.17 -4.94 23.94
C GLY A 153 -25.06 -3.90 24.06
N LEU A 154 -24.17 -4.09 25.01
CA LEU A 154 -23.00 -3.23 25.21
C LEU A 154 -21.72 -4.06 25.21
N ILE A 155 -20.68 -3.55 24.58
CA ILE A 155 -19.30 -4.02 24.77
C ILE A 155 -18.53 -2.86 25.38
N LEU A 156 -18.02 -3.06 26.59
CA LEU A 156 -17.18 -2.11 27.30
C LEU A 156 -15.75 -2.23 26.80
N ARG A 157 -15.20 -1.12 26.28
CA ARG A 157 -13.86 -1.08 25.68
C ARG A 157 -12.78 -0.96 26.75
N THR A 158 -11.52 -1.05 26.34
CA THR A 158 -10.37 -0.89 27.25
C THR A 158 -10.32 0.51 27.87
N GLU A 159 -10.74 1.50 27.12
CA GLU A 159 -10.80 2.92 27.49
C GLU A 159 -11.77 3.20 28.65
N CYS A 160 -12.60 2.22 29.07
CA CYS A 160 -13.44 2.28 30.28
C CYS A 160 -12.64 2.19 31.59
N GLU A 161 -11.40 1.72 31.53
CA GLU A 161 -10.57 1.51 32.72
C GLU A 161 -10.41 2.81 33.51
N GLY A 162 -10.71 2.79 34.82
CA GLY A 162 -10.68 3.97 35.67
C GLY A 162 -11.79 5.02 35.43
N ARG A 163 -12.74 4.80 34.51
CA ARG A 163 -13.81 5.78 34.19
C ARG A 163 -15.01 5.64 35.12
N THR A 164 -15.73 6.74 35.24
CA THR A 164 -16.93 6.84 36.06
C THR A 164 -18.18 6.32 35.34
N ALA A 165 -19.20 5.93 36.10
CA ALA A 165 -20.49 5.53 35.54
C ALA A 165 -21.15 6.64 34.70
N GLN A 166 -20.93 7.92 35.05
CA GLN A 166 -21.47 9.06 34.33
C GLN A 166 -20.85 9.21 32.94
N GLU A 167 -19.51 9.03 32.82
CA GLU A 167 -18.81 9.10 31.54
C GLU A 167 -19.28 7.98 30.58
N LEU A 168 -19.44 6.76 31.10
CA LEU A 168 -19.93 5.63 30.31
C LEU A 168 -21.41 5.83 29.88
N HIS A 169 -22.24 6.34 30.78
CA HIS A 169 -23.65 6.61 30.51
C HIS A 169 -23.83 7.67 29.43
N ALA A 170 -23.05 8.75 29.47
CA ALA A 170 -23.06 9.78 28.45
C ALA A 170 -22.74 9.25 27.03
N ASP A 171 -21.75 8.35 26.93
CA ASP A 171 -21.38 7.69 25.67
C ASP A 171 -22.53 6.79 25.16
N VAL A 172 -23.18 6.04 26.04
CA VAL A 172 -24.37 5.22 25.70
C VAL A 172 -25.52 6.09 25.20
N GLN A 173 -25.82 7.21 25.88
CA GLN A 173 -26.89 8.14 25.46
C GLN A 173 -26.62 8.74 24.08
N PHE A 174 -25.38 9.16 23.81
CA PHE A 174 -24.97 9.64 22.51
C PHE A 174 -25.20 8.60 21.42
N LEU A 175 -24.79 7.34 21.65
CA LEU A 175 -24.96 6.26 20.68
C LEU A 175 -26.42 5.86 20.47
N GLN A 176 -27.27 5.96 21.50
CA GLN A 176 -28.73 5.78 21.34
C GLN A 176 -29.36 6.85 20.47
N GLN A 177 -28.96 8.12 20.63
CA GLN A 177 -29.43 9.22 19.78
C GLN A 177 -28.98 8.99 18.33
N LEU A 178 -27.71 8.60 18.12
CA LEU A 178 -27.19 8.27 16.79
C LEU A 178 -27.99 7.13 16.15
N TRP A 179 -28.27 6.06 16.89
CA TRP A 179 -29.11 4.96 16.41
C TRP A 179 -30.51 5.43 16.02
N GLY A 180 -31.11 6.30 16.81
CA GLY A 180 -32.41 6.92 16.49
C GLY A 180 -32.39 7.66 15.15
N GLN A 181 -31.31 8.42 14.86
CA GLN A 181 -31.12 9.10 13.58
C GLN A 181 -30.95 8.09 12.41
N VAL A 182 -30.15 7.04 12.61
CA VAL A 182 -29.97 5.95 11.63
C VAL A 182 -31.33 5.32 11.28
N MET A 183 -32.12 4.97 12.27
CA MET A 183 -33.45 4.39 12.07
C MET A 183 -34.42 5.33 11.36
N GLN A 184 -34.35 6.61 11.66
CA GLN A 184 -35.16 7.64 10.98
C GLN A 184 -34.77 7.77 9.50
N SER A 185 -33.47 7.76 9.20
CA SER A 185 -32.94 7.77 7.83
C SER A 185 -33.35 6.49 7.07
N ALA A 186 -33.23 5.32 7.71
CA ALA A 186 -33.63 4.04 7.10
C ALA A 186 -35.11 3.98 6.72
N LYS A 187 -35.99 4.67 7.47
CA LYS A 187 -37.43 4.75 7.14
C LYS A 187 -37.72 5.69 5.96
N ARG A 188 -36.89 6.72 5.75
CA ARG A 188 -37.09 7.71 4.68
C ARG A 188 -36.49 7.28 3.34
N LEU A 189 -35.35 6.56 3.38
CA LEU A 189 -34.59 6.20 2.20
C LEU A 189 -35.08 4.87 1.59
N ARG A 190 -35.08 4.80 0.25
CA ARG A 190 -35.33 3.55 -0.49
C ARG A 190 -34.02 2.78 -0.63
N ALA A 191 -34.11 1.45 -0.60
CA ALA A 191 -32.96 0.59 -0.89
C ALA A 191 -32.70 0.51 -2.42
N PRO A 192 -31.43 0.41 -2.88
CA PRO A 192 -30.22 0.48 -2.07
C PRO A 192 -29.82 1.91 -1.72
N SER A 193 -29.39 2.17 -0.48
CA SER A 193 -28.92 3.50 -0.05
C SER A 193 -28.05 3.45 1.20
N CYS A 194 -27.14 4.42 1.33
CA CYS A 194 -26.36 4.63 2.56
C CYS A 194 -27.24 5.35 3.59
N VAL A 195 -27.46 4.74 4.76
CA VAL A 195 -28.29 5.28 5.86
C VAL A 195 -27.47 6.03 6.87
N HIS A 196 -26.23 5.56 7.08
CA HIS A 196 -25.25 6.18 7.96
C HIS A 196 -23.84 5.92 7.42
N ARG A 197 -23.08 6.99 7.23
CA ARG A 197 -21.66 6.87 6.91
C ARG A 197 -20.84 6.81 8.19
N ASP A 198 -19.84 5.93 8.22
CA ASP A 198 -18.86 5.95 9.31
C ASP A 198 -18.11 7.29 9.27
N GLN A 199 -17.68 7.72 10.43
CA GLN A 199 -17.15 9.06 10.62
C GLN A 199 -15.75 9.20 10.04
N THR A 200 -15.35 10.44 9.72
CA THR A 200 -14.05 10.81 9.13
C THR A 200 -12.87 10.28 9.96
N LEU A 201 -11.71 10.17 9.34
CA LEU A 201 -10.46 9.80 10.00
C LEU A 201 -10.19 10.62 11.26
N LEU A 202 -10.48 11.91 11.18
CA LEU A 202 -10.27 12.85 12.28
C LEU A 202 -11.15 12.53 13.50
N TYR A 203 -12.44 12.27 13.29
CA TYR A 203 -13.34 11.88 14.37
C TYR A 203 -12.94 10.53 14.99
N ARG A 204 -12.58 9.54 14.15
CA ARG A 204 -12.10 8.26 14.65
C ARG A 204 -10.81 8.43 15.46
N THR A 205 -9.94 9.34 15.05
CA THR A 205 -8.73 9.66 15.80
C THR A 205 -9.06 10.21 17.19
N ILE A 206 -10.03 11.12 17.30
CA ILE A 206 -10.46 11.66 18.60
C ILE A 206 -11.07 10.56 19.46
N ARG A 207 -11.91 9.73 18.89
CA ARG A 207 -12.60 8.64 19.61
C ARG A 207 -11.64 7.55 20.08
N ASP A 208 -10.70 7.13 19.22
CA ASP A 208 -9.93 5.91 19.45
C ASP A 208 -8.47 6.16 19.85
N VAL A 209 -7.92 7.33 19.53
CA VAL A 209 -6.51 7.66 19.70
C VAL A 209 -6.28 8.76 20.71
N PHE A 210 -7.11 9.82 20.67
CA PHE A 210 -6.89 11.00 21.49
C PHE A 210 -7.21 10.75 22.96
N GLY A 211 -6.20 10.30 23.72
CA GLY A 211 -6.26 9.97 25.15
C GLY A 211 -5.53 11.00 26.04
N GLU A 212 -5.51 10.73 27.35
CA GLU A 212 -4.84 11.61 28.32
C GLU A 212 -3.31 11.61 28.12
N GLU A 213 -2.78 10.55 27.49
CA GLU A 213 -1.38 10.37 27.13
C GLU A 213 -0.93 11.24 25.94
N ILE A 214 -1.87 11.84 25.21
CA ILE A 214 -1.58 12.74 24.09
C ILE A 214 -1.39 14.16 24.63
N ASP A 215 -0.29 14.80 24.31
CA ASP A 215 0.02 16.16 24.75
C ASP A 215 -0.81 17.19 23.97
N ARG A 216 -0.90 17.04 22.65
CA ARG A 216 -1.63 17.97 21.78
C ARG A 216 -2.10 17.34 20.48
N LEU A 217 -3.18 17.85 19.94
CA LEU A 217 -3.70 17.60 18.60
C LEU A 217 -3.65 18.91 17.82
N VAL A 218 -2.81 18.96 16.79
CA VAL A 218 -2.59 20.17 15.98
C VAL A 218 -3.30 20.00 14.65
N ILE A 219 -4.10 20.98 14.24
CA ILE A 219 -4.94 20.94 13.03
C ILE A 219 -4.70 22.23 12.25
N ASP A 220 -4.42 22.14 10.95
CA ASP A 220 -4.13 23.25 10.04
C ASP A 220 -5.32 23.70 9.19
N ASP A 221 -6.46 23.02 9.30
CA ASP A 221 -7.71 23.40 8.66
C ASP A 221 -8.66 24.00 9.69
N PRO A 222 -9.06 25.29 9.55
CA PRO A 222 -9.95 25.97 10.50
C PRO A 222 -11.33 25.33 10.61
N ASP A 223 -11.91 24.86 9.51
CA ASP A 223 -13.25 24.26 9.50
C ASP A 223 -13.23 22.90 10.23
N GLU A 224 -12.19 22.11 10.00
CA GLU A 224 -12.00 20.84 10.70
C GLU A 224 -11.67 21.08 12.19
N TYR A 225 -10.90 22.13 12.53
CA TYR A 225 -10.64 22.49 13.91
C TYR A 225 -11.94 22.75 14.68
N GLU A 226 -12.86 23.56 14.13
CA GLU A 226 -14.14 23.85 14.76
C GLU A 226 -14.99 22.58 14.93
N LYS A 227 -15.07 21.73 13.90
CA LYS A 227 -15.79 20.45 13.98
C LYS A 227 -15.21 19.54 15.07
N VAL A 228 -13.89 19.41 15.11
CA VAL A 228 -13.15 18.61 16.10
C VAL A 228 -13.38 19.16 17.51
N HIS A 229 -13.28 20.46 17.69
CA HIS A 229 -13.48 21.10 18.98
C HIS A 229 -14.92 20.89 19.50
N LEU A 230 -15.92 20.95 18.61
CA LEU A 230 -17.32 20.66 18.95
C LEU A 230 -17.50 19.20 19.37
N VAL A 231 -16.91 18.26 18.61
CA VAL A 231 -16.96 16.82 18.93
C VAL A 231 -16.25 16.52 20.24
N ALA A 232 -15.06 17.09 20.46
CA ALA A 232 -14.29 16.86 21.67
C ALA A 232 -15.02 17.32 22.93
N ARG A 233 -15.82 18.38 22.86
CA ARG A 233 -16.69 18.83 23.97
C ARG A 233 -17.65 17.72 24.44
N VAL A 234 -18.11 16.88 23.52
CA VAL A 234 -19.06 15.80 23.82
C VAL A 234 -18.35 14.51 24.17
N VAL A 235 -17.37 14.10 23.35
CA VAL A 235 -16.73 12.78 23.43
C VAL A 235 -15.53 12.77 24.38
N ALA A 236 -14.82 13.90 24.51
CA ALA A 236 -13.58 14.00 25.28
C ALA A 236 -13.40 15.37 25.93
N PRO A 237 -14.35 15.82 26.79
CA PRO A 237 -14.36 17.20 27.30
C PRO A 237 -13.08 17.60 28.06
N LYS A 238 -12.39 16.65 28.69
CA LYS A 238 -11.12 16.88 29.39
C LYS A 238 -9.93 17.14 28.46
N LEU A 239 -10.07 16.84 27.17
CA LEU A 239 -8.99 16.94 26.19
C LEU A 239 -9.16 18.12 25.24
N LYS A 240 -10.25 18.89 25.36
CA LYS A 240 -10.54 20.03 24.47
C LYS A 240 -9.42 21.07 24.42
N ASP A 241 -8.77 21.30 25.56
CA ASP A 241 -7.72 22.32 25.73
C ASP A 241 -6.36 21.88 25.14
N LYS A 242 -6.27 20.63 24.68
CA LYS A 242 -5.11 20.06 23.97
C LYS A 242 -5.24 20.16 22.45
N ILE A 243 -6.33 20.73 21.94
CA ILE A 243 -6.58 20.89 20.51
C ILE A 243 -6.13 22.29 20.12
N GLU A 244 -5.19 22.37 19.19
CA GLU A 244 -4.56 23.60 18.73
C GLU A 244 -4.82 23.82 17.24
N LEU A 245 -5.25 25.03 16.87
CA LEU A 245 -5.26 25.46 15.47
C LEU A 245 -3.84 25.87 15.07
N TYR A 246 -3.36 25.32 13.98
CA TYR A 246 -2.09 25.70 13.38
C TYR A 246 -2.35 26.80 12.34
N ASP A 247 -1.97 28.01 12.68
CA ASP A 247 -2.08 29.18 11.80
C ASP A 247 -0.68 29.76 11.55
N ASN A 248 0.01 29.17 10.56
CA ASN A 248 1.36 29.59 10.18
C ASN A 248 1.55 29.38 8.68
N ASP A 249 2.35 30.24 8.03
CA ASP A 249 2.64 30.18 6.59
C ASP A 249 3.41 28.90 6.17
N GLN A 250 4.21 28.34 7.09
CA GLN A 250 4.91 27.07 6.82
C GLN A 250 3.95 25.90 6.90
N PRO A 251 3.91 25.00 5.90
CA PRO A 251 3.10 23.78 5.97
C PRO A 251 3.37 22.97 7.24
N ILE A 252 2.31 22.42 7.87
CA ILE A 252 2.42 21.71 9.15
C ILE A 252 3.36 20.51 9.06
N PHE A 253 3.37 19.77 7.93
CA PHE A 253 4.22 18.60 7.74
C PHE A 253 5.70 18.98 7.60
N ASP A 254 6.01 20.11 6.95
CA ASP A 254 7.36 20.66 6.89
C ASP A 254 7.86 21.04 8.28
N LYS A 255 7.02 21.71 9.07
CA LYS A 255 7.36 22.12 10.45
C LYS A 255 7.81 20.96 11.31
N PHE A 256 7.15 19.82 11.18
CA PHE A 256 7.45 18.61 11.95
C PHE A 256 8.31 17.61 11.19
N SER A 257 8.85 17.97 10.01
CA SER A 257 9.70 17.12 9.15
C SER A 257 9.05 15.79 8.76
N ILE A 258 7.71 15.77 8.63
CA ILE A 258 6.93 14.57 8.35
C ILE A 258 7.14 14.10 6.91
N ASP A 259 7.22 15.03 5.93
CA ASP A 259 7.36 14.69 4.52
C ASP A 259 8.59 13.83 4.25
N ARG A 260 9.73 14.16 4.90
CA ARG A 260 10.97 13.36 4.80
C ARG A 260 10.80 11.94 5.36
N GLU A 261 10.04 11.78 6.45
CA GLU A 261 9.78 10.46 7.03
C GLU A 261 8.82 9.66 6.13
N VAL A 262 7.84 10.32 5.48
CA VAL A 262 6.93 9.69 4.52
C VAL A 262 7.69 9.23 3.26
N GLU A 263 8.60 10.05 2.71
CA GLU A 263 9.48 9.63 1.60
C GLU A 263 10.30 8.39 1.95
N ARG A 264 10.79 8.30 3.19
CA ARG A 264 11.52 7.12 3.67
C ARG A 264 10.67 5.87 3.79
N LEU A 265 9.34 6.00 3.97
CA LEU A 265 8.43 4.86 3.98
C LEU A 265 8.39 4.10 2.66
N LEU A 266 8.67 4.78 1.55
CA LEU A 266 8.71 4.16 0.21
C LEU A 266 9.99 3.36 -0.03
N GLN A 267 10.99 3.51 0.85
CA GLN A 267 12.25 2.79 0.72
C GLN A 267 12.15 1.41 1.39
N HIS A 268 12.63 0.37 0.70
CA HIS A 268 12.77 -0.96 1.27
C HIS A 268 13.80 -0.99 2.41
N LYS A 269 14.85 -0.14 2.32
CA LYS A 269 15.96 -0.11 3.25
C LYS A 269 15.78 0.97 4.32
N VAL A 270 15.81 0.56 5.59
CA VAL A 270 15.68 1.43 6.76
C VAL A 270 16.99 1.40 7.55
N TRP A 271 17.68 2.53 7.61
CA TRP A 271 18.96 2.65 8.35
C TRP A 271 18.71 2.82 9.84
N LEU A 272 19.51 2.11 10.63
CA LEU A 272 19.57 2.23 12.09
C LEU A 272 20.67 3.22 12.50
N LYS A 273 20.57 3.77 13.71
CA LYS A 273 21.56 4.72 14.24
C LYS A 273 22.96 4.11 14.38
N SER A 274 23.03 2.79 14.64
CA SER A 274 24.28 2.04 14.75
C SER A 274 25.02 1.88 13.40
N GLY A 275 24.36 2.13 12.27
CA GLY A 275 24.87 1.86 10.92
C GLY A 275 24.47 0.49 10.38
N ALA A 276 23.76 -0.32 11.15
CA ALA A 276 23.01 -1.47 10.64
C ALA A 276 21.77 -1.00 9.84
N TYR A 277 21.06 -1.90 9.18
CA TYR A 277 19.84 -1.56 8.47
C TYR A 277 18.88 -2.74 8.39
N LEU A 278 17.61 -2.41 8.23
CA LEU A 278 16.55 -3.36 7.91
C LEU A 278 16.25 -3.32 6.40
N VAL A 279 15.90 -4.46 5.85
CA VAL A 279 15.21 -4.56 4.55
C VAL A 279 13.79 -5.04 4.82
N VAL A 280 12.79 -4.30 4.35
CA VAL A 280 11.38 -4.59 4.61
C VAL A 280 10.69 -4.84 3.28
N ASP A 281 10.24 -6.08 3.05
CA ASP A 281 9.57 -6.52 1.84
C ASP A 281 8.13 -6.96 2.15
N GLU A 282 7.17 -6.17 1.69
CA GLU A 282 5.75 -6.50 1.76
C GLU A 282 5.37 -7.33 0.52
N MET A 283 5.06 -8.62 0.74
CA MET A 283 4.62 -9.55 -0.30
C MET A 283 3.11 -9.80 -0.18
N GLU A 284 2.51 -10.45 -1.15
CA GLU A 284 1.07 -10.73 -1.15
C GLU A 284 0.61 -11.54 0.08
N ALA A 285 1.40 -12.52 0.52
CA ALA A 285 1.02 -13.46 1.58
C ALA A 285 1.59 -13.09 2.96
N LEU A 286 2.77 -12.50 3.02
CA LEU A 286 3.49 -12.19 4.25
C LEU A 286 4.44 -11.00 4.07
N THR A 287 4.90 -10.42 5.16
CA THR A 287 5.98 -9.43 5.17
C THR A 287 7.25 -10.07 5.68
N ALA A 288 8.36 -9.89 4.98
CA ALA A 288 9.69 -10.29 5.42
C ALA A 288 10.47 -9.06 5.89
N VAL A 289 11.21 -9.22 6.98
CA VAL A 289 12.14 -8.20 7.50
C VAL A 289 13.49 -8.87 7.72
N ASP A 290 14.51 -8.37 7.03
CA ASP A 290 15.88 -8.85 7.13
C ASP A 290 16.76 -7.80 7.83
N VAL A 291 17.54 -8.22 8.83
CA VAL A 291 18.42 -7.36 9.63
C VAL A 291 19.86 -7.54 9.20
N ASN A 292 20.47 -6.46 8.75
CA ASN A 292 21.83 -6.47 8.21
C ASN A 292 22.78 -5.61 9.05
N THR A 293 24.02 -6.07 9.23
CA THR A 293 25.08 -5.35 9.98
C THR A 293 25.50 -4.05 9.32
N GLY A 294 25.41 -3.96 7.99
CA GLY A 294 25.78 -2.75 7.24
C GLY A 294 27.19 -2.27 7.50
N LYS A 295 27.32 -1.03 7.97
CA LYS A 295 28.59 -0.37 8.33
C LYS A 295 28.88 -0.43 9.84
N LEU A 296 28.27 -1.36 10.55
CA LEU A 296 28.42 -1.49 11.99
C LEU A 296 29.87 -1.79 12.36
N VAL A 297 30.53 -0.89 13.09
CA VAL A 297 31.90 -1.07 13.60
C VAL A 297 31.79 -1.19 15.12
N GLY A 298 32.03 -2.40 15.62
CA GLY A 298 32.07 -2.66 17.07
C GLY A 298 33.41 -2.29 17.68
N SER A 299 33.38 -1.74 18.90
CA SER A 299 34.58 -1.38 19.65
C SER A 299 34.96 -2.40 20.73
N THR A 300 34.08 -3.36 21.09
CA THR A 300 34.26 -4.28 22.22
C THR A 300 34.36 -5.73 21.79
N SER A 301 33.25 -6.40 21.53
CA SER A 301 33.21 -7.77 21.02
C SER A 301 32.19 -7.91 19.89
N LEU A 302 32.37 -8.92 19.02
CA LEU A 302 31.43 -9.18 17.93
C LEU A 302 30.03 -9.50 18.47
N ASN A 303 29.95 -10.38 19.49
CA ASN A 303 28.68 -10.82 20.06
C ASN A 303 27.90 -9.67 20.73
N GLU A 304 28.58 -8.78 21.45
CA GLU A 304 27.97 -7.60 22.07
C GLU A 304 27.47 -6.60 21.00
N THR A 305 28.24 -6.46 19.92
CA THR A 305 27.85 -5.61 18.79
C THR A 305 26.62 -6.14 18.07
N ILE A 306 26.53 -7.47 17.84
CA ILE A 306 25.37 -8.16 17.25
C ILE A 306 24.14 -8.02 18.15
N LEU A 307 24.29 -8.27 19.45
CA LEU A 307 23.17 -8.14 20.41
C LEU A 307 22.61 -6.71 20.40
N ARG A 308 23.47 -5.70 20.44
CA ARG A 308 23.07 -4.29 20.39
C ARG A 308 22.34 -3.95 19.07
N ALA A 309 22.86 -4.43 17.95
CA ALA A 309 22.21 -4.22 16.64
C ALA A 309 20.83 -4.87 16.58
N ASN A 310 20.68 -6.10 17.09
CA ASN A 310 19.40 -6.80 17.11
C ASN A 310 18.39 -6.14 18.06
N LEU A 311 18.81 -5.59 19.19
CA LEU A 311 17.94 -4.83 20.09
C LEU A 311 17.45 -3.53 19.44
N GLU A 312 18.33 -2.80 18.77
CA GLU A 312 17.97 -1.60 18.01
C GLU A 312 17.04 -1.95 16.83
N ALA A 313 17.34 -3.06 16.12
CA ALA A 313 16.49 -3.58 15.04
C ALA A 313 15.09 -3.93 15.57
N ALA A 314 14.99 -4.57 16.73
CA ALA A 314 13.70 -4.90 17.34
C ALA A 314 12.84 -3.65 17.63
N ASP A 315 13.46 -2.57 18.14
CA ASP A 315 12.79 -1.28 18.34
C ASP A 315 12.29 -0.70 17.03
N GLU A 316 13.14 -0.68 16.01
CA GLU A 316 12.79 -0.11 14.70
C GLU A 316 11.75 -0.96 13.96
N VAL A 317 11.83 -2.29 14.03
CA VAL A 317 10.78 -3.18 13.46
C VAL A 317 9.42 -2.86 14.10
N CYS A 318 9.35 -2.74 15.42
CA CYS A 318 8.10 -2.34 16.10
C CYS A 318 7.58 -0.99 15.58
N ARG A 319 8.46 -0.02 15.35
CA ARG A 319 8.11 1.27 14.78
C ARG A 319 7.59 1.12 13.35
N GLN A 320 8.30 0.39 12.48
CA GLN A 320 7.92 0.18 11.08
C GLN A 320 6.59 -0.56 10.94
N LEU A 321 6.31 -1.54 11.80
CA LEU A 321 5.01 -2.24 11.83
C LEU A 321 3.84 -1.27 12.08
N ARG A 322 4.00 -0.33 13.00
CA ARG A 322 2.99 0.69 13.30
C ARG A 322 2.91 1.76 12.20
N LEU A 323 4.07 2.25 11.77
CA LEU A 323 4.20 3.37 10.83
C LEU A 323 3.67 3.01 9.44
N ARG A 324 3.97 1.80 8.95
CA ARG A 324 3.48 1.28 7.67
C ARG A 324 2.11 0.60 7.78
N ASP A 325 1.58 0.41 8.99
CA ASP A 325 0.37 -0.36 9.32
C ASP A 325 0.39 -1.78 8.72
N MET A 326 1.58 -2.42 8.73
CA MET A 326 1.76 -3.77 8.21
C MET A 326 0.99 -4.79 9.06
N GLY A 327 0.25 -5.67 8.42
CA GLY A 327 -0.56 -6.68 9.10
C GLY A 327 -0.56 -8.02 8.37
N GLY A 328 -0.88 -9.08 9.08
CA GLY A 328 -0.84 -10.45 8.57
C GLY A 328 0.27 -11.26 9.22
N ILE A 329 0.90 -12.12 8.45
CA ILE A 329 2.09 -12.90 8.85
C ILE A 329 3.32 -12.06 8.58
N ILE A 330 4.20 -11.95 9.56
CA ILE A 330 5.45 -11.21 9.46
C ILE A 330 6.57 -12.14 9.95
N VAL A 331 7.64 -12.22 9.18
CA VAL A 331 8.83 -13.02 9.48
C VAL A 331 10.02 -12.09 9.57
N ILE A 332 10.78 -12.18 10.66
CA ILE A 332 11.95 -11.34 10.92
C ILE A 332 13.17 -12.25 11.01
N ASP A 333 14.19 -11.93 10.23
CA ASP A 333 15.50 -12.54 10.24
C ASP A 333 16.45 -11.61 11.00
N PHE A 334 16.72 -11.94 12.28
CA PHE A 334 17.69 -11.21 13.08
C PHE A 334 19.10 -11.71 12.77
N ILE A 335 20.09 -10.84 12.96
CA ILE A 335 21.50 -11.25 12.83
C ILE A 335 21.76 -12.43 13.76
N ASP A 336 22.42 -13.48 13.26
CA ASP A 336 22.69 -14.70 14.00
C ASP A 336 23.36 -14.44 15.37
N MET A 337 22.81 -15.05 16.41
CA MET A 337 23.31 -14.99 17.78
C MET A 337 23.69 -16.38 18.26
N GLU A 338 24.93 -16.58 18.64
CA GLU A 338 25.42 -17.86 19.19
C GLU A 338 24.79 -18.16 20.58
N SER A 339 24.70 -17.12 21.43
CA SER A 339 24.18 -17.24 22.80
C SER A 339 22.65 -17.43 22.83
N ALA A 340 22.18 -18.43 23.56
CA ALA A 340 20.76 -18.63 23.84
C ALA A 340 20.18 -17.51 24.72
N ASP A 341 20.99 -16.92 25.59
CA ASP A 341 20.59 -15.83 26.46
C ASP A 341 20.38 -14.54 25.65
N ASP A 342 21.23 -14.26 24.67
CA ASP A 342 21.09 -13.11 23.78
C ASP A 342 19.82 -13.24 22.95
N ARG A 343 19.55 -14.42 22.36
CA ARG A 343 18.29 -14.70 21.64
C ARG A 343 17.06 -14.46 22.51
N LYS A 344 17.13 -14.91 23.77
CA LYS A 344 16.03 -14.71 24.72
C LYS A 344 15.85 -13.24 25.05
N GLN A 345 16.94 -12.51 25.30
CA GLN A 345 16.90 -11.08 25.60
C GLN A 345 16.29 -10.27 24.45
N VAL A 346 16.68 -10.54 23.19
CA VAL A 346 16.10 -9.86 22.00
C VAL A 346 14.62 -10.16 21.89
N LEU A 347 14.19 -11.42 22.08
CA LEU A 347 12.78 -11.79 21.98
C LEU A 347 11.91 -11.16 23.08
N GLU A 348 12.40 -11.12 24.31
CA GLU A 348 11.73 -10.48 25.44
C GLU A 348 11.60 -8.97 25.23
N HIS A 349 12.68 -8.32 24.78
CA HIS A 349 12.67 -6.90 24.44
C HIS A 349 11.66 -6.60 23.33
N PHE A 350 11.71 -7.34 22.23
CA PHE A 350 10.79 -7.20 21.10
C PHE A 350 9.33 -7.37 21.52
N THR A 351 9.04 -8.43 22.32
CA THR A 351 7.68 -8.69 22.81
C THR A 351 7.18 -7.56 23.72
N SER A 352 8.04 -7.05 24.59
CA SER A 352 7.71 -5.91 25.46
C SER A 352 7.38 -4.65 24.66
N LYS A 353 8.16 -4.34 23.60
CA LYS A 353 7.91 -3.17 22.73
C LYS A 353 6.62 -3.31 21.93
N LEU A 354 6.32 -4.50 21.42
CA LEU A 354 5.05 -4.80 20.74
C LEU A 354 3.82 -4.64 21.65
N GLY A 355 3.98 -4.71 22.97
CA GLY A 355 2.90 -4.44 23.92
C GLY A 355 2.32 -3.02 23.80
N ARG A 356 3.06 -2.07 23.24
CA ARG A 356 2.58 -0.70 22.98
C ARG A 356 1.77 -0.57 21.68
N ASP A 357 1.77 -1.60 20.81
CA ASP A 357 0.97 -1.58 19.59
C ASP A 357 -0.52 -1.76 19.92
N ARG A 358 -1.35 -0.90 19.37
CA ARG A 358 -2.81 -0.98 19.52
C ARG A 358 -3.40 -2.17 18.77
N ALA A 359 -2.76 -2.59 17.67
CA ALA A 359 -3.16 -3.79 16.95
C ALA A 359 -2.80 -5.05 17.77
N ARG A 360 -3.63 -6.08 17.65
CA ARG A 360 -3.36 -7.34 18.33
C ARG A 360 -2.24 -8.08 17.64
N THR A 361 -1.15 -8.30 18.36
CA THR A 361 0.02 -9.07 17.93
C THR A 361 0.09 -10.42 18.66
N ARG A 362 0.70 -11.41 18.01
CA ARG A 362 1.12 -12.67 18.61
C ARG A 362 2.49 -13.00 18.08
N VAL A 363 3.46 -13.10 18.96
CA VAL A 363 4.85 -13.45 18.64
C VAL A 363 5.07 -14.93 18.91
N GLY A 364 5.69 -15.63 17.97
CA GLY A 364 6.17 -16.99 18.11
C GLY A 364 7.50 -17.06 18.87
N ARG A 365 8.03 -18.28 19.02
CA ARG A 365 9.41 -18.50 19.49
C ARG A 365 10.36 -18.30 18.31
N ILE A 366 11.64 -18.09 18.59
CA ILE A 366 12.68 -18.16 17.54
C ILE A 366 12.68 -19.59 16.98
N SER A 367 12.54 -19.71 15.68
CA SER A 367 12.50 -20.99 14.98
C SER A 367 13.89 -21.66 14.96
N SER A 368 13.97 -22.92 14.51
CA SER A 368 15.25 -23.62 14.31
C SER A 368 16.15 -22.99 13.25
N LEU A 369 15.59 -22.12 12.43
CA LEU A 369 16.30 -21.36 11.39
C LEU A 369 16.72 -19.95 11.85
N GLY A 370 16.52 -19.60 13.15
CA GLY A 370 16.84 -18.27 13.66
C GLY A 370 15.75 -17.21 13.46
N LEU A 371 14.66 -17.55 12.77
CA LEU A 371 13.61 -16.60 12.40
C LEU A 371 12.63 -16.34 13.54
N VAL A 372 12.16 -15.10 13.68
CA VAL A 372 11.04 -14.72 14.55
C VAL A 372 9.77 -14.56 13.71
N GLU A 373 8.78 -15.38 14.03
CA GLU A 373 7.47 -15.36 13.40
C GLU A 373 6.48 -14.59 14.27
N LEU A 374 5.73 -13.68 13.66
CA LEU A 374 4.66 -12.99 14.36
C LEU A 374 3.42 -12.81 13.47
N THR A 375 2.28 -12.66 14.11
CA THR A 375 1.06 -12.23 13.43
C THR A 375 0.57 -10.93 14.03
N ARG A 376 0.25 -9.96 13.18
CA ARG A 376 -0.37 -8.69 13.54
C ARG A 376 -1.74 -8.57 12.88
N LYS A 377 -2.76 -8.21 13.65
CA LYS A 377 -4.11 -8.04 13.11
C LYS A 377 -4.09 -6.91 12.08
N ARG A 378 -4.53 -7.18 10.84
CA ARG A 378 -4.73 -6.14 9.82
C ARG A 378 -5.82 -5.18 10.27
N THR A 379 -5.54 -3.87 10.21
CA THR A 379 -6.47 -2.79 10.56
C THR A 379 -7.07 -2.13 9.32
N GLY A 380 -6.38 -2.23 8.19
CA GLY A 380 -6.75 -1.71 6.87
C GLY A 380 -5.77 -2.19 5.80
N GLU A 381 -5.65 -1.42 4.75
CA GLU A 381 -4.56 -1.49 3.78
C GLU A 381 -3.30 -0.89 4.42
N SER A 382 -2.13 -1.37 4.03
CA SER A 382 -0.88 -0.77 4.52
C SER A 382 -0.73 0.66 4.00
N VAL A 383 0.08 1.47 4.67
CA VAL A 383 0.37 2.83 4.20
C VAL A 383 0.99 2.77 2.82
N THR A 384 1.89 1.82 2.58
CA THR A 384 2.52 1.60 1.27
C THR A 384 1.47 1.32 0.19
N GLU A 385 0.53 0.38 0.42
CA GLU A 385 -0.57 0.10 -0.52
C GLU A 385 -1.42 1.36 -0.80
N THR A 386 -1.60 2.23 0.20
CA THR A 386 -2.46 3.43 0.06
C THR A 386 -1.79 4.56 -0.73
N ILE A 387 -0.46 4.75 -0.59
CA ILE A 387 0.25 5.91 -1.16
C ILE A 387 1.05 5.59 -2.42
N THR A 388 1.09 4.32 -2.87
CA THR A 388 1.80 3.89 -4.07
C THR A 388 0.86 3.20 -5.05
N GLU A 389 1.34 3.04 -6.28
CA GLU A 389 0.71 2.25 -7.33
C GLU A 389 1.66 1.16 -7.81
N ILE A 390 1.11 0.09 -8.36
CA ILE A 390 1.92 -0.97 -8.96
C ILE A 390 2.69 -0.39 -10.15
N CYS A 391 4.00 -0.58 -10.15
CA CYS A 391 4.84 -0.12 -11.27
C CYS A 391 4.34 -0.73 -12.60
N PRO A 392 3.96 0.07 -13.59
CA PRO A 392 3.44 -0.44 -14.86
C PRO A 392 4.48 -1.26 -15.63
N MET A 393 5.76 -0.92 -15.49
CA MET A 393 6.86 -1.60 -16.20
C MET A 393 7.08 -3.03 -15.68
N CYS A 394 7.23 -3.23 -14.38
CA CYS A 394 7.47 -4.57 -13.82
C CYS A 394 6.22 -5.25 -13.27
N GLN A 395 5.06 -4.58 -13.25
CA GLN A 395 3.80 -5.09 -12.71
C GLN A 395 3.94 -5.68 -11.29
N GLY A 396 4.77 -5.06 -10.47
CA GLY A 396 5.05 -5.52 -9.11
C GLY A 396 6.11 -6.61 -8.98
N ARG A 397 6.69 -7.10 -10.09
CA ARG A 397 7.72 -8.15 -10.07
C ARG A 397 9.08 -7.68 -9.52
N GLY A 398 9.34 -6.35 -9.49
CA GLY A 398 10.62 -5.77 -9.09
C GLY A 398 11.77 -5.98 -10.07
N ARG A 399 11.55 -6.75 -11.14
CA ARG A 399 12.53 -7.05 -12.20
C ARG A 399 11.86 -7.03 -13.56
N VAL A 400 12.62 -6.62 -14.58
CA VAL A 400 12.28 -6.72 -16.00
C VAL A 400 13.30 -7.60 -16.71
N ALA A 401 13.00 -8.04 -17.92
CA ALA A 401 13.98 -8.78 -18.75
C ALA A 401 15.22 -7.90 -19.00
N SER A 402 16.42 -8.51 -19.09
CA SER A 402 17.61 -7.74 -19.46
C SER A 402 17.60 -7.35 -20.94
N GLN A 403 18.41 -6.37 -21.30
CA GLN A 403 18.55 -5.92 -22.70
C GLN A 403 18.91 -7.08 -23.63
N GLU A 404 19.84 -7.91 -23.18
CA GLU A 404 20.29 -9.11 -23.90
C GLU A 404 19.14 -10.13 -24.05
N THR A 405 18.30 -10.28 -23.03
CA THR A 405 17.16 -11.19 -23.11
C THR A 405 16.12 -10.69 -24.11
N VAL A 406 15.82 -9.39 -24.10
CA VAL A 406 14.85 -8.80 -25.03
C VAL A 406 15.41 -8.83 -26.46
N SER A 407 16.69 -8.53 -26.68
CA SER A 407 17.31 -8.62 -28.00
C SER A 407 17.24 -10.04 -28.56
N LEU A 408 17.51 -11.08 -27.75
CA LEU A 408 17.34 -12.47 -28.15
C LEU A 408 15.89 -12.81 -28.53
N TRP A 409 14.89 -12.26 -27.82
CA TRP A 409 13.49 -12.48 -28.18
C TRP A 409 13.14 -11.83 -29.52
N ILE A 410 13.65 -10.62 -29.78
CA ILE A 410 13.50 -9.93 -31.06
C ILE A 410 14.14 -10.74 -32.18
N GLU A 411 15.38 -11.23 -31.99
CA GLU A 411 16.03 -12.10 -32.96
C GLU A 411 15.23 -13.37 -33.25
N GLN A 412 14.71 -14.03 -32.22
CA GLN A 412 13.88 -15.22 -32.38
C GLN A 412 12.60 -14.90 -33.15
N GLU A 413 11.99 -13.74 -32.89
CA GLU A 413 10.78 -13.33 -33.58
C GLU A 413 11.06 -13.00 -35.05
N MET A 414 12.18 -12.34 -35.36
CA MET A 414 12.61 -12.16 -36.74
C MET A 414 12.83 -13.49 -37.48
N ARG A 415 13.43 -14.48 -36.81
CA ARG A 415 13.60 -15.84 -37.37
C ARG A 415 12.25 -16.54 -37.65
N ARG A 416 11.26 -16.35 -36.79
CA ARG A 416 9.90 -16.90 -37.01
C ARG A 416 9.21 -16.24 -38.20
N ARG A 417 9.47 -14.97 -38.45
CA ARG A 417 8.89 -14.19 -39.55
C ARG A 417 9.63 -14.29 -40.88
N LEU A 418 10.67 -15.12 -40.97
CA LEU A 418 11.41 -15.34 -42.22
C LEU A 418 10.52 -15.86 -43.39
N ALA A 419 9.41 -16.54 -43.10
CA ALA A 419 8.45 -17.02 -44.08
C ALA A 419 7.57 -15.88 -44.67
N GLU A 420 7.54 -14.70 -44.03
CA GLU A 420 6.78 -13.55 -44.51
C GLU A 420 7.46 -12.93 -45.74
N GLN A 421 6.64 -12.30 -46.61
CA GLN A 421 7.15 -11.67 -47.84
C GLN A 421 8.02 -10.48 -47.51
N GLY A 422 9.16 -10.37 -48.23
CA GLY A 422 10.08 -9.27 -48.08
C GLY A 422 11.53 -9.72 -47.95
N ASN A 423 12.45 -8.76 -48.00
CA ASN A 423 13.90 -8.99 -47.81
C ASN A 423 14.48 -8.03 -46.77
N ALA A 424 13.62 -7.35 -46.00
CA ALA A 424 14.00 -6.43 -44.95
C ALA A 424 13.07 -6.54 -43.74
N PHE A 425 13.56 -6.14 -42.56
CA PHE A 425 12.81 -5.91 -41.34
C PHE A 425 13.04 -4.47 -40.85
N LEU A 426 11.97 -3.76 -40.51
CA LEU A 426 12.04 -2.61 -39.62
C LEU A 426 11.72 -3.07 -38.22
N VAL A 427 12.64 -2.84 -37.29
CA VAL A 427 12.49 -3.19 -35.87
C VAL A 427 12.50 -1.92 -35.04
N GLU A 428 11.41 -1.66 -34.38
CA GLU A 428 11.27 -0.56 -33.43
C GLU A 428 11.24 -1.13 -32.00
N CYS A 429 12.10 -0.65 -31.12
CA CYS A 429 12.16 -1.09 -29.73
C CYS A 429 12.78 -0.01 -28.85
N HIS A 430 12.81 -0.27 -27.53
CA HIS A 430 13.39 0.67 -26.57
C HIS A 430 14.86 0.98 -26.91
N PRO A 431 15.33 2.24 -26.77
CA PRO A 431 16.69 2.66 -27.15
C PRO A 431 17.80 1.76 -26.63
N SER A 432 17.73 1.33 -25.38
CA SER A 432 18.76 0.45 -24.79
C SER A 432 18.82 -0.95 -25.42
N VAL A 433 17.71 -1.42 -25.99
CA VAL A 433 17.65 -2.70 -26.72
C VAL A 433 18.22 -2.52 -28.13
N VAL A 434 17.96 -1.36 -28.80
CA VAL A 434 18.59 -1.02 -30.07
C VAL A 434 20.11 -1.00 -29.92
N GLU A 435 20.65 -0.39 -28.85
CA GLU A 435 22.09 -0.38 -28.55
C GLU A 435 22.68 -1.82 -28.50
N THR A 436 21.97 -2.73 -27.84
CA THR A 436 22.40 -4.13 -27.72
C THR A 436 22.33 -4.88 -29.06
N LEU A 437 21.28 -4.65 -29.85
CA LEU A 437 21.12 -5.26 -31.17
C LEU A 437 22.16 -4.77 -32.20
N ILE A 438 22.56 -3.50 -32.12
CA ILE A 438 23.62 -2.94 -32.98
C ILE A 438 24.96 -3.55 -32.58
N GLY A 439 25.25 -3.65 -31.28
CA GLY A 439 26.52 -4.14 -30.75
C GLY A 439 27.68 -3.16 -30.95
N ALA A 440 28.89 -3.58 -30.64
CA ALA A 440 30.09 -2.77 -30.83
C ALA A 440 30.34 -2.56 -32.33
N ASP A 441 30.51 -1.30 -32.73
CA ASP A 441 30.80 -0.92 -34.15
C ASP A 441 29.81 -1.50 -35.18
N GLY A 442 28.63 -2.00 -34.74
CA GLY A 442 27.61 -2.59 -35.59
C GLY A 442 27.80 -4.08 -35.89
N GLU A 443 28.77 -4.75 -35.25
CA GLU A 443 29.06 -6.18 -35.51
C GLU A 443 27.83 -7.07 -35.31
N SER A 444 27.08 -6.86 -34.21
CA SER A 444 25.93 -7.74 -33.88
C SER A 444 24.81 -7.65 -34.93
N VAL A 445 24.49 -6.46 -35.42
CA VAL A 445 23.44 -6.28 -36.44
C VAL A 445 23.91 -6.79 -37.80
N GLU A 446 25.19 -6.63 -38.16
CA GLU A 446 25.76 -7.13 -39.40
C GLU A 446 25.79 -8.67 -39.43
N ASP A 447 26.17 -9.31 -38.34
CA ASP A 447 26.11 -10.77 -38.18
C ASP A 447 24.66 -11.28 -38.29
N LEU A 448 23.72 -10.57 -37.69
CA LEU A 448 22.30 -10.93 -37.72
C LEU A 448 21.72 -10.75 -39.14
N GLU A 449 22.07 -9.69 -39.88
CA GLU A 449 21.71 -9.51 -41.30
C GLU A 449 22.25 -10.68 -42.15
N HIS A 450 23.49 -11.09 -41.91
CA HIS A 450 24.12 -12.21 -42.62
C HIS A 450 23.39 -13.53 -42.31
N ASP A 451 23.14 -13.82 -41.02
CA ASP A 451 22.48 -15.04 -40.59
C ASP A 451 21.03 -15.16 -41.12
N LEU A 452 20.28 -14.08 -41.11
CA LEU A 452 18.90 -14.04 -41.59
C LEU A 452 18.76 -13.87 -43.09
N ASN A 453 19.86 -13.49 -43.77
CA ASN A 453 19.89 -13.08 -45.18
C ASN A 453 18.82 -12.02 -45.48
N ARG A 454 18.72 -11.00 -44.62
CA ARG A 454 17.74 -9.91 -44.68
C ARG A 454 18.37 -8.62 -44.19
N ALA A 455 17.98 -7.49 -44.82
CA ALA A 455 18.34 -6.18 -44.32
C ALA A 455 17.58 -5.85 -43.03
N ILE A 456 18.27 -5.27 -42.04
CA ILE A 456 17.69 -4.91 -40.76
C ILE A 456 17.82 -3.40 -40.57
N TYR A 457 16.69 -2.75 -40.26
CA TYR A 457 16.58 -1.33 -39.91
C TYR A 457 16.13 -1.21 -38.48
N LEU A 458 17.02 -0.76 -37.59
CA LEU A 458 16.72 -0.56 -36.19
C LEU A 458 16.35 0.89 -35.91
N ARG A 459 15.31 1.13 -35.15
CA ARG A 459 14.88 2.46 -34.70
C ARG A 459 14.49 2.41 -33.22
N ALA A 460 14.91 3.40 -32.48
CA ALA A 460 14.51 3.56 -31.11
C ALA A 460 13.13 4.22 -31.04
N ASN A 461 12.22 3.58 -30.34
CA ASN A 461 10.96 4.19 -29.95
C ASN A 461 11.04 4.57 -28.46
N PHE A 462 11.02 5.88 -28.18
CA PHE A 462 11.19 6.42 -26.82
C PHE A 462 9.93 6.26 -25.95
N ASP A 463 8.79 5.97 -26.57
CA ASP A 463 7.52 5.74 -25.88
C ASP A 463 7.31 4.25 -25.52
N PHE A 464 8.09 3.34 -26.09
CA PHE A 464 8.01 1.91 -25.81
C PHE A 464 8.55 1.58 -24.41
N GLN A 465 7.89 0.66 -23.75
CA GLN A 465 8.43 0.06 -22.55
C GLN A 465 9.64 -0.83 -22.89
N PHE A 466 10.40 -1.19 -21.87
CA PHE A 466 11.68 -1.89 -22.05
C PHE A 466 11.56 -3.23 -22.77
N ASP A 467 10.43 -3.93 -22.63
CA ASP A 467 10.10 -5.22 -23.21
C ASP A 467 9.04 -5.13 -24.36
N GLU A 468 8.83 -3.92 -24.89
CA GLU A 468 7.98 -3.69 -26.05
C GLU A 468 8.82 -3.54 -27.33
N TRP A 469 8.36 -4.16 -28.40
CA TRP A 469 8.94 -4.03 -29.73
C TRP A 469 7.90 -4.25 -30.82
N GLU A 470 8.17 -3.70 -32.00
CA GLU A 470 7.42 -3.93 -33.21
C GLU A 470 8.37 -4.36 -34.34
N ILE A 471 7.99 -5.38 -35.12
CA ILE A 471 8.76 -5.86 -36.26
C ILE A 471 7.86 -5.80 -37.49
N THR A 472 8.24 -4.96 -38.47
CA THR A 472 7.51 -4.80 -39.71
C THR A 472 8.33 -5.41 -40.86
N PRO A 473 7.92 -6.55 -41.45
CA PRO A 473 8.55 -7.13 -42.64
C PRO A 473 8.19 -6.34 -43.88
N GLY A 474 9.11 -6.27 -44.86
CA GLY A 474 8.87 -5.57 -46.11
C GLY A 474 10.00 -5.76 -47.11
N THR A 475 9.87 -5.08 -48.29
CA THR A 475 11.02 -4.95 -49.21
C THR A 475 11.93 -3.82 -48.70
N ILE A 476 13.20 -3.83 -49.13
CA ILE A 476 14.15 -2.75 -48.81
C ILE A 476 13.55 -1.40 -49.17
N GLU A 477 12.95 -1.28 -50.34
CA GLU A 477 12.37 -0.01 -50.81
C GLU A 477 11.19 0.44 -49.95
N GLN A 478 10.35 -0.48 -49.48
CA GLN A 478 9.22 -0.17 -48.60
C GLN A 478 9.71 0.32 -47.25
N VAL A 479 10.70 -0.36 -46.67
CA VAL A 479 11.26 0.01 -45.36
C VAL A 479 12.02 1.34 -45.49
N GLU A 480 12.81 1.55 -46.53
CA GLU A 480 13.51 2.83 -46.77
C GLU A 480 12.56 4.02 -46.98
N GLN A 481 11.36 3.78 -47.51
CA GLN A 481 10.33 4.82 -47.61
C GLN A 481 9.68 5.12 -46.24
N ALA A 482 9.60 4.14 -45.34
CA ALA A 482 9.03 4.30 -44.01
C ALA A 482 10.00 4.98 -43.04
N VAL A 483 11.32 4.83 -43.25
CA VAL A 483 12.35 5.46 -42.43
C VAL A 483 12.96 6.64 -43.13
N MET A 484 13.30 7.71 -42.37
CA MET A 484 13.96 8.88 -42.97
C MET A 484 15.35 8.48 -43.49
N GLY A 485 15.59 8.74 -44.80
CA GLY A 485 16.89 8.46 -45.41
C GLY A 485 17.91 9.55 -45.08
N TYR A 486 19.05 9.14 -44.50
CA TYR A 486 20.16 10.04 -44.20
C TYR A 486 21.23 10.01 -45.30
N ARG A 487 22.02 11.08 -45.40
CA ARG A 487 23.08 11.22 -46.43
C ARG A 487 24.41 11.58 -45.79
N ARG A 488 25.51 11.08 -46.38
CA ARG A 488 26.86 11.45 -45.96
C ARG A 488 27.05 12.97 -46.02
N ALA A 489 27.77 13.52 -45.04
CA ALA A 489 27.96 14.97 -44.87
C ALA A 489 26.66 15.76 -44.58
N GLN A 490 25.54 15.09 -44.29
CA GLN A 490 24.33 15.74 -43.82
C GLN A 490 24.54 16.28 -42.42
N VAL A 491 24.07 17.51 -42.19
CA VAL A 491 24.06 18.13 -40.86
C VAL A 491 22.67 17.94 -40.26
N LEU A 492 22.61 17.39 -39.07
CA LEU A 492 21.36 17.18 -38.34
C LEU A 492 21.55 17.42 -36.84
N GLU A 493 20.47 17.47 -36.11
CA GLU A 493 20.47 17.56 -34.64
C GLU A 493 20.27 16.18 -34.02
N CYS A 494 21.03 15.88 -32.97
CA CYS A 494 20.84 14.69 -32.19
C CYS A 494 20.89 14.98 -30.69
N ASN A 495 20.22 14.14 -29.91
CA ASN A 495 20.20 14.17 -28.47
C ASN A 495 21.27 13.22 -27.94
N VAL A 496 22.29 13.72 -27.25
CA VAL A 496 23.39 12.91 -26.69
C VAL A 496 23.01 12.36 -25.34
N ARG A 497 23.07 11.05 -25.16
CA ARG A 497 22.72 10.39 -23.89
C ARG A 497 23.83 10.55 -22.84
N SER A 498 23.44 10.65 -21.56
CA SER A 498 24.38 10.94 -20.46
C SER A 498 25.09 9.69 -19.90
N SER A 499 24.75 8.46 -20.32
CA SER A 499 25.03 7.26 -19.54
C SER A 499 25.78 6.12 -20.21
N SER A 500 26.13 6.18 -21.48
CA SER A 500 26.88 5.08 -22.12
C SER A 500 28.15 5.54 -22.80
N MET A 501 29.27 5.39 -22.09
CA MET A 501 30.58 5.27 -22.74
C MET A 501 30.80 3.81 -23.04
N ASP A 502 31.07 3.47 -24.30
CA ASP A 502 31.70 2.20 -24.60
C ASP A 502 33.17 2.21 -24.12
N GLN A 503 33.83 1.04 -24.16
CA GLN A 503 35.25 0.90 -23.78
C GLN A 503 36.19 1.73 -24.66
N ALA A 504 35.71 2.26 -25.78
CA ALA A 504 36.46 3.06 -26.75
C ALA A 504 36.25 4.58 -26.56
N GLY A 505 35.42 5.02 -25.57
CA GLY A 505 35.15 6.45 -25.32
C GLY A 505 34.14 7.07 -26.30
N LYS A 506 33.41 6.26 -27.07
CA LYS A 506 32.32 6.71 -27.93
C LYS A 506 31.07 6.98 -27.09
N VAL A 507 30.30 7.98 -27.48
CA VAL A 507 29.03 8.35 -26.86
C VAL A 507 27.92 8.24 -27.89
N ILE A 508 26.74 7.83 -27.42
CA ILE A 508 25.57 7.59 -28.27
C ILE A 508 24.70 8.84 -28.35
N GLY A 509 24.33 9.18 -29.59
CA GLY A 509 23.32 10.18 -29.90
C GLY A 509 22.13 9.57 -30.64
N TRP A 510 20.96 10.17 -30.47
CA TRP A 510 19.72 9.77 -31.13
C TRP A 510 19.11 10.93 -31.89
N THR A 511 18.64 10.67 -33.11
CA THR A 511 17.73 11.61 -33.78
C THR A 511 16.35 11.57 -33.15
N ASP A 512 15.50 12.53 -33.46
CA ASP A 512 14.11 12.53 -32.97
C ASP A 512 13.30 11.33 -33.54
N GLU A 513 13.72 10.78 -34.69
CA GLU A 513 13.13 9.59 -35.30
C GLU A 513 13.75 8.27 -34.82
N GLY A 514 14.57 8.31 -33.79
CA GLY A 514 15.14 7.11 -33.15
C GLY A 514 16.31 6.46 -33.92
N TYR A 515 17.00 7.20 -34.79
CA TYR A 515 18.19 6.69 -35.46
C TYR A 515 19.42 6.80 -34.56
N TYR A 516 20.18 5.71 -34.43
CA TYR A 516 21.36 5.59 -33.61
C TYR A 516 22.58 6.23 -34.24
N ILE A 517 23.33 7.04 -33.49
CA ILE A 517 24.52 7.73 -33.97
C ILE A 517 25.67 7.57 -32.97
N GLU A 518 26.78 7.01 -33.40
CA GLU A 518 28.02 6.99 -32.66
C GLU A 518 28.78 8.32 -32.83
N LEU A 519 29.18 8.93 -31.74
CA LEU A 519 29.87 10.21 -31.68
C LEU A 519 31.27 10.05 -31.12
N PHE A 520 32.28 10.43 -31.88
CA PHE A 520 33.63 10.57 -31.36
C PHE A 520 33.72 11.86 -30.51
N ASP A 521 34.49 11.84 -29.41
CA ASP A 521 34.63 12.95 -28.48
C ASP A 521 33.30 13.53 -27.94
N GLY A 522 32.25 12.76 -27.96
CA GLY A 522 30.89 13.16 -27.57
C GLY A 522 30.69 13.39 -26.08
N VAL A 523 31.59 12.90 -25.20
CA VAL A 523 31.47 12.89 -23.74
C VAL A 523 31.13 14.26 -23.15
N LYS A 524 31.77 15.30 -23.61
CA LYS A 524 31.55 16.70 -23.16
C LYS A 524 30.17 17.25 -23.50
N TYR A 525 29.42 16.55 -24.34
CA TYR A 525 28.08 16.92 -24.76
C TYR A 525 26.99 16.04 -24.18
N ALA A 526 27.33 15.11 -23.29
CA ALA A 526 26.37 14.24 -22.63
C ALA A 526 25.23 15.05 -21.99
N GLY A 527 23.98 14.66 -22.30
CA GLY A 527 22.79 15.37 -21.85
C GLY A 527 22.43 16.63 -22.66
N HIS A 528 23.11 16.88 -23.79
CA HIS A 528 22.85 18.05 -24.64
C HIS A 528 22.30 17.64 -26.01
N ARG A 529 21.56 18.53 -26.61
CA ARG A 529 21.22 18.48 -28.05
C ARG A 529 22.30 19.17 -28.83
N VAL A 530 22.89 18.49 -29.84
CA VAL A 530 24.02 18.97 -30.59
C VAL A 530 23.76 18.87 -32.08
N LYS A 531 24.45 19.72 -32.89
CA LYS A 531 24.50 19.59 -34.34
C LYS A 531 25.69 18.71 -34.69
N ILE A 532 25.44 17.75 -35.53
CA ILE A 532 26.43 16.77 -36.00
C ILE A 532 26.50 16.72 -37.51
N CYS A 533 27.65 16.30 -38.02
CA CYS A 533 27.85 15.97 -39.42
C CYS A 533 28.06 14.47 -39.58
N LEU A 534 27.20 13.79 -40.33
CA LEU A 534 27.29 12.34 -40.55
C LEU A 534 28.49 12.01 -41.47
N GLN A 535 29.35 11.09 -41.00
CA GLN A 535 30.55 10.64 -41.67
C GLN A 535 30.35 9.31 -42.40
N ASP A 536 29.89 8.30 -41.68
CA ASP A 536 29.53 6.98 -42.22
C ASP A 536 28.09 6.65 -41.87
N ILE A 537 27.37 6.02 -42.81
CA ILE A 537 25.94 5.75 -42.67
C ILE A 537 25.68 4.28 -42.97
N ARG A 538 25.05 3.60 -42.04
CA ARG A 538 24.56 2.22 -42.16
C ARG A 538 23.03 2.21 -42.07
N ARG A 539 22.38 1.07 -42.28
CA ARG A 539 20.91 0.95 -42.19
C ARG A 539 20.37 1.25 -40.80
N SER A 540 21.06 0.74 -39.79
CA SER A 540 20.62 0.83 -38.40
C SER A 540 21.32 1.91 -37.60
N PHE A 541 22.48 2.39 -38.01
CA PHE A 541 23.27 3.40 -37.30
C PHE A 541 24.14 4.25 -38.21
N ALA A 542 24.66 5.33 -37.65
CA ALA A 542 25.68 6.15 -38.32
C ALA A 542 26.79 6.54 -37.35
N VAL A 543 27.91 7.01 -37.93
CA VAL A 543 28.99 7.66 -37.19
C VAL A 543 28.99 9.14 -37.56
N GLY A 544 29.13 10.03 -36.57
CA GLY A 544 29.10 11.47 -36.79
C GLY A 544 30.04 12.28 -35.90
N ASP A 545 30.42 13.45 -36.38
CA ASP A 545 31.23 14.43 -35.64
C ASP A 545 30.38 15.62 -35.18
N VAL A 546 30.60 16.06 -33.92
CA VAL A 546 29.92 17.24 -33.41
C VAL A 546 30.50 18.53 -34.01
N ILE A 547 29.66 19.35 -34.62
CA ILE A 547 30.07 20.62 -35.24
C ILE A 547 29.65 21.84 -34.42
N LEU A 548 28.54 21.79 -33.71
CA LEU A 548 28.06 22.85 -32.82
C LEU A 548 27.35 22.27 -31.61
N SER A 549 27.61 22.81 -30.41
CA SER A 549 26.85 22.45 -29.22
C SER A 549 25.54 23.23 -29.13
N GLY A 550 24.45 22.55 -28.78
CA GLY A 550 23.14 23.15 -28.50
C GLY A 550 22.96 23.52 -27.03
N ALA A 551 21.76 23.99 -26.69
CA ALA A 551 21.37 24.21 -25.30
C ALA A 551 21.27 22.87 -24.54
N PRO A 552 21.51 22.85 -23.21
CA PRO A 552 21.31 21.64 -22.41
C PRO A 552 19.87 21.13 -22.53
N LEU A 553 19.71 19.83 -22.59
CA LEU A 553 18.39 19.18 -22.55
C LEU A 553 17.74 19.58 -21.24
N GLN A 554 16.74 20.46 -21.27
CA GLN A 554 15.85 20.65 -20.15
C GLN A 554 15.20 19.29 -19.86
N GLN A 555 15.32 18.84 -18.62
CA GLN A 555 14.72 17.58 -18.15
C GLN A 555 13.25 17.55 -18.57
N ALA A 556 12.93 16.75 -19.58
CA ALA A 556 11.57 16.53 -20.08
C ALA A 556 10.70 15.71 -19.10
N SER A 557 11.10 15.60 -17.84
CA SER A 557 10.46 14.80 -16.80
C SER A 557 9.52 15.59 -15.86
N GLN A 558 9.23 16.89 -16.13
CA GLN A 558 8.35 17.65 -15.21
C GLN A 558 7.03 18.15 -15.80
N ASN A 559 6.59 17.73 -16.97
CA ASN A 559 5.29 18.18 -17.50
C ASN A 559 4.47 17.08 -18.18
N ARG A 560 4.19 15.98 -17.50
CA ARG A 560 3.05 15.09 -17.78
C ARG A 560 2.40 14.59 -16.50
N SER A 561 2.05 15.52 -15.59
CA SER A 561 0.95 15.34 -14.64
C SER A 561 -0.06 16.42 -14.95
N LEU A 562 -1.30 16.03 -15.22
CA LEU A 562 -2.51 16.78 -15.53
C LEU A 562 -2.90 16.75 -17.04
N ASN A 563 -3.51 15.63 -17.42
CA ASN A 563 -4.83 15.64 -18.06
C ASN A 563 -5.47 14.27 -17.87
#